data_48ffd29adc0aeb2cb2a7ea1ea9a0ae48
#
_entry.id   48ffd29adc0aeb2cb2a7ea1ea9a0ae48
#
_cell.length_a   1.000
_cell.length_b   1.000
_cell.length_c   1.000
_cell.angle_alpha   90.00
_cell.angle_beta   90.00
_cell.angle_gamma   90.00
#
_symmetry.space_group_name_H-M   'P 1'
#
loop_
_entity.id
_entity.type
_entity.pdbx_description
1 polymer ?
#
loop_
_entity_poly.entity_id
_entity_poly.type
_entity_poly.pdbx_seq_one_letter_code
_entity_poly.pdbx_strand_id
1 'polypeptide(L)'
;MKSKLEYIWLDGFKPTQSLRSKTQIINNFSGKLEDCPMWNFDGSSTEQAEGNSSDCLLKPVAIYPDPCRENGWLVMNEVLTAEGLPHESNTRATINDDDDDFWFGFEQEYFLWDDEEEVPFGFPRLDTGQGQYYCSVGANNTFGRDIVEEHLDQCLEAGINVEGINAEVAVGQWEFQVFAKGAKNAGDQMWIARYLAERNAEQDGLSINWHPKPIKGDWNGSGMHVNFSNEKMRTSGNKAVFDKICIAFGENIDRHMSVYGPDNDQRLTGKHETQSIDEFSYGVSDRGASIRIPIGTVENGWKGRLEDRRPASNGDPYKIAAAVIKTTKEVI
;
A
#
# COMPACT_ATOMS: atom_id res chain seq x y z
N MET A 1 6.92 4.44 34.08
CA MET A 1 5.80 4.92 33.25
C MET A 1 5.23 3.73 32.49
N LYS A 2 3.92 3.72 32.20
CA LYS A 2 3.29 2.66 31.38
C LYS A 2 3.20 3.14 29.94
N SER A 3 3.56 2.26 28.99
CA SER A 3 3.43 2.50 27.55
C SER A 3 2.44 1.53 26.94
N LYS A 4 1.74 1.98 25.91
CA LYS A 4 0.78 1.20 25.12
C LYS A 4 1.49 0.79 23.83
N LEU A 5 1.66 -0.50 23.60
CA LEU A 5 2.19 -1.03 22.35
C LEU A 5 1.05 -1.65 21.56
N GLU A 6 0.68 -1.03 20.46
CA GLU A 6 -0.32 -1.54 19.53
C GLU A 6 0.34 -2.47 18.54
N TYR A 7 0.17 -3.77 18.74
CA TYR A 7 0.65 -4.80 17.85
C TYR A 7 -0.27 -4.90 16.65
N ILE A 8 0.26 -4.64 15.46
CA ILE A 8 -0.46 -4.61 14.19
C ILE A 8 0.06 -5.75 13.31
N TRP A 9 -0.83 -6.52 12.71
CA TRP A 9 -0.47 -7.63 11.82
C TRP A 9 -1.52 -7.84 10.73
N LEU A 10 -1.18 -8.67 9.74
CA LEU A 10 -2.09 -9.06 8.67
C LEU A 10 -2.69 -10.43 8.99
N ASP A 11 -4.00 -10.58 8.80
CA ASP A 11 -4.70 -11.84 9.01
C ASP A 11 -4.47 -12.86 7.87
N GLY A 12 -5.17 -14.00 7.92
CA GLY A 12 -5.10 -15.05 6.91
C GLY A 12 -6.24 -15.06 5.90
N PHE A 13 -7.15 -14.10 5.96
CA PHE A 13 -8.30 -14.04 5.06
C PHE A 13 -7.88 -13.89 3.59
N LYS A 14 -8.66 -14.48 2.70
CA LYS A 14 -8.43 -14.44 1.25
C LYS A 14 -9.70 -13.89 0.57
N PRO A 15 -9.56 -13.23 -0.58
CA PRO A 15 -8.35 -12.98 -1.37
C PRO A 15 -7.48 -11.85 -0.83
N THR A 16 -7.99 -10.99 0.06
CA THR A 16 -7.31 -9.83 0.62
C THR A 16 -7.18 -9.98 2.13
N GLN A 17 -5.98 -9.76 2.65
CA GLN A 17 -5.73 -9.74 4.08
C GLN A 17 -6.20 -8.42 4.68
N SER A 18 -6.73 -8.49 5.91
CA SER A 18 -7.12 -7.32 6.70
C SER A 18 -6.11 -7.05 7.82
N LEU A 19 -6.01 -5.80 8.20
CA LEU A 19 -5.24 -5.39 9.39
C LEU A 19 -5.94 -5.85 10.65
N ARG A 20 -5.15 -6.36 11.59
CA ARG A 20 -5.57 -6.71 12.95
C ARG A 20 -4.68 -5.98 13.93
N SER A 21 -5.24 -5.66 15.09
CA SER A 21 -4.44 -5.05 16.15
C SER A 21 -4.89 -5.47 17.55
N LYS A 22 -3.96 -5.37 18.48
CA LYS A 22 -4.21 -5.48 19.93
C LYS A 22 -3.16 -4.74 20.74
N THR A 23 -3.57 -4.15 21.85
CA THR A 23 -2.69 -3.33 22.71
C THR A 23 -2.09 -4.14 23.86
N GLN A 24 -0.77 -4.09 24.02
CA GLN A 24 -0.05 -4.56 25.20
C GLN A 24 0.40 -3.37 26.07
N ILE A 25 0.34 -3.53 27.38
CA ILE A 25 0.82 -2.53 28.34
C ILE A 25 2.16 -2.96 28.90
N ILE A 26 3.19 -2.13 28.65
CA ILE A 26 4.56 -2.39 29.11
C ILE A 26 4.99 -1.32 30.12
N ASN A 27 5.67 -1.75 31.20
CA ASN A 27 6.24 -0.83 32.16
C ASN A 27 7.65 -0.40 31.74
N ASN A 28 7.93 0.91 31.82
CA ASN A 28 9.25 1.48 31.54
C ASN A 28 9.82 1.07 30.17
N PHE A 29 8.98 1.09 29.15
CA PHE A 29 9.38 0.78 27.78
C PHE A 29 10.38 1.84 27.26
N SER A 30 11.41 1.40 26.58
CA SER A 30 12.51 2.25 26.09
C SER A 30 12.17 3.04 24.82
N GLY A 31 11.15 2.65 24.09
CA GLY A 31 10.84 3.16 22.75
C GLY A 31 11.62 2.48 21.62
N LYS A 32 12.28 1.35 21.90
CA LYS A 32 13.11 0.66 20.91
C LYS A 32 12.50 -0.67 20.48
N LEU A 33 12.71 -1.02 19.22
CA LEU A 33 12.19 -2.26 18.62
C LEU A 33 12.71 -3.51 19.34
N GLU A 34 13.99 -3.54 19.71
CA GLU A 34 14.61 -4.67 20.40
C GLU A 34 14.01 -4.98 21.77
N ASP A 35 13.33 -4.00 22.38
CA ASP A 35 12.67 -4.15 23.69
C ASP A 35 11.17 -4.46 23.54
N CYS A 36 10.64 -4.57 22.31
CA CYS A 36 9.29 -5.06 22.07
C CYS A 36 9.22 -6.57 22.29
N PRO A 37 8.44 -7.07 23.27
CA PRO A 37 8.34 -8.52 23.49
C PRO A 37 7.59 -9.19 22.32
N MET A 38 7.97 -10.42 22.01
CA MET A 38 7.10 -11.28 21.20
C MET A 38 5.79 -11.53 21.96
N TRP A 39 4.70 -11.62 21.22
CA TRP A 39 3.40 -11.88 21.80
C TRP A 39 2.67 -12.98 21.01
N ASN A 40 1.62 -13.57 21.57
CA ASN A 40 0.80 -14.57 20.90
C ASN A 40 -0.61 -14.03 20.66
N PHE A 41 -1.33 -14.69 19.76
CA PHE A 41 -2.75 -14.45 19.52
C PHE A 41 -3.45 -15.75 19.06
N ASP A 42 -4.77 -15.75 19.10
CA ASP A 42 -5.59 -16.84 18.60
C ASP A 42 -5.72 -16.77 17.07
N GLY A 43 -4.92 -17.54 16.38
CA GLY A 43 -4.92 -17.62 14.92
C GLY A 43 -6.20 -18.22 14.34
N SER A 44 -7.00 -18.96 15.11
CA SER A 44 -8.26 -19.51 14.62
C SER A 44 -9.32 -18.44 14.37
N SER A 45 -9.22 -17.30 15.07
CA SER A 45 -10.10 -16.14 14.88
C SER A 45 -9.70 -15.24 13.71
N THR A 46 -8.58 -15.55 13.06
CA THR A 46 -8.02 -14.73 11.96
C THR A 46 -7.65 -15.56 10.72
N GLU A 47 -8.21 -16.76 10.58
CA GLU A 47 -7.92 -17.71 9.46
C GLU A 47 -6.42 -18.05 9.34
N GLN A 48 -5.72 -18.18 10.48
CA GLN A 48 -4.28 -18.45 10.53
C GLN A 48 -3.93 -19.74 11.29
N ALA A 49 -4.89 -20.39 11.92
CA ALA A 49 -4.67 -21.65 12.61
C ALA A 49 -5.96 -22.46 12.79
N GLU A 50 -5.80 -23.76 13.05
CA GLU A 50 -6.92 -24.62 13.44
C GLU A 50 -7.24 -24.45 14.94
N GLY A 51 -8.52 -24.56 15.31
CA GLY A 51 -8.97 -24.29 16.68
C GLY A 51 -8.36 -25.20 17.76
N ASN A 52 -7.81 -26.37 17.39
CA ASN A 52 -7.15 -27.30 18.29
C ASN A 52 -5.64 -27.04 18.46
N SER A 53 -5.07 -26.09 17.69
CA SER A 53 -3.68 -25.64 17.76
C SER A 53 -3.62 -24.19 17.29
N SER A 54 -4.26 -23.28 18.05
CA SER A 54 -4.60 -21.95 17.58
C SER A 54 -3.55 -20.85 17.82
N ASP A 55 -2.50 -21.13 18.60
CA ASP A 55 -1.50 -20.14 18.94
C ASP A 55 -0.61 -19.79 17.75
N CYS A 56 -0.65 -18.50 17.37
CA CYS A 56 0.31 -17.88 16.48
C CYS A 56 1.11 -16.81 17.24
N LEU A 57 2.32 -16.52 16.75
CA LEU A 57 3.21 -15.55 17.36
C LEU A 57 3.28 -14.26 16.54
N LEU A 58 3.34 -13.13 17.24
CA LEU A 58 3.62 -11.81 16.69
C LEU A 58 5.08 -11.44 16.99
N LYS A 59 5.87 -11.34 15.93
CA LYS A 59 7.26 -10.90 16.00
C LYS A 59 7.38 -9.44 15.57
N PRO A 60 7.72 -8.52 16.49
CA PRO A 60 7.95 -7.12 16.15
C PRO A 60 9.04 -6.95 15.08
N VAL A 61 8.76 -6.14 14.05
CA VAL A 61 9.68 -5.89 12.93
C VAL A 61 9.89 -4.41 12.62
N ALA A 62 8.95 -3.55 13.02
CA ALA A 62 9.10 -2.10 12.95
C ALA A 62 8.31 -1.44 14.09
N ILE A 63 8.72 -0.25 14.50
CA ILE A 63 8.08 0.51 15.56
C ILE A 63 8.02 2.00 15.20
N TYR A 64 6.88 2.61 15.53
CA TYR A 64 6.59 4.02 15.26
C TYR A 64 5.92 4.66 16.48
N PRO A 65 6.15 5.96 16.78
CA PRO A 65 5.31 6.68 17.74
C PRO A 65 3.83 6.57 17.34
N ASP A 66 2.94 6.42 18.31
CA ASP A 66 1.50 6.44 18.08
C ASP A 66 0.99 7.89 18.19
N PRO A 67 0.57 8.52 17.09
CA PRO A 67 0.14 9.93 17.10
C PRO A 67 -1.20 10.13 17.83
N CYS A 68 -1.98 9.06 17.97
CA CYS A 68 -3.34 9.13 18.53
C CYS A 68 -3.38 8.88 20.04
N ARG A 69 -2.30 8.37 20.66
CA ARG A 69 -2.32 7.96 22.06
C ARG A 69 -1.04 8.33 22.80
N GLU A 70 -1.18 9.10 23.85
CA GLU A 70 -0.06 9.46 24.74
C GLU A 70 0.68 8.20 25.26
N ASN A 71 2.00 8.19 25.20
CA ASN A 71 2.86 7.04 25.52
C ASN A 71 2.52 5.78 24.71
N GLY A 72 2.05 5.97 23.48
CA GLY A 72 1.70 4.93 22.53
C GLY A 72 2.79 4.65 21.50
N TRP A 73 2.80 3.41 21.02
CA TRP A 73 3.68 2.94 19.97
C TRP A 73 2.91 2.01 19.03
N LEU A 74 3.03 2.22 17.73
CA LEU A 74 2.56 1.31 16.69
C LEU A 74 3.67 0.32 16.39
N VAL A 75 3.39 -0.97 16.53
CA VAL A 75 4.37 -2.04 16.35
C VAL A 75 3.90 -2.94 15.23
N MET A 76 4.57 -2.87 14.08
CA MET A 76 4.31 -3.79 12.96
C MET A 76 4.91 -5.15 13.25
N ASN A 77 4.18 -6.22 12.94
CA ASN A 77 4.57 -7.59 13.28
C ASN A 77 4.52 -8.53 12.08
N GLU A 78 5.47 -9.44 12.03
CA GLU A 78 5.38 -10.68 11.28
C GLU A 78 4.60 -11.73 12.07
N VAL A 79 3.77 -12.51 11.37
CA VAL A 79 3.10 -13.68 11.94
C VAL A 79 4.00 -14.90 11.79
N LEU A 80 4.21 -15.61 12.90
CA LEU A 80 4.93 -16.87 12.94
C LEU A 80 4.02 -17.97 13.45
N THR A 81 4.33 -19.22 13.08
CA THR A 81 3.72 -20.43 13.69
C THR A 81 4.13 -20.55 15.16
N ALA A 82 3.49 -21.43 15.90
CA ALA A 82 3.86 -21.73 17.29
C ALA A 82 5.32 -22.17 17.46
N GLU A 83 5.91 -22.76 16.41
CA GLU A 83 7.32 -23.20 16.36
C GLU A 83 8.29 -22.06 16.00
N GLY A 84 7.78 -20.85 15.74
CA GLY A 84 8.60 -19.68 15.42
C GLY A 84 9.03 -19.60 13.94
N LEU A 85 8.41 -20.36 13.05
CA LEU A 85 8.66 -20.28 11.60
C LEU A 85 7.70 -19.24 10.97
N PRO A 86 8.09 -18.59 9.85
CA PRO A 86 7.17 -17.71 9.13
C PRO A 86 5.87 -18.44 8.79
N HIS A 87 4.73 -17.85 9.19
CA HIS A 87 3.43 -18.37 8.83
C HIS A 87 3.16 -18.18 7.31
N GLU A 88 2.33 -19.02 6.70
CA GLU A 88 2.01 -18.92 5.26
C GLU A 88 1.37 -17.57 4.87
N SER A 89 0.66 -16.93 5.80
CA SER A 89 0.08 -15.59 5.62
C SER A 89 1.09 -14.44 5.78
N ASN A 90 2.33 -14.74 6.19
CA ASN A 90 3.38 -13.74 6.39
C ASN A 90 3.97 -13.29 5.05
N THR A 91 3.34 -12.31 4.42
CA THR A 91 3.74 -11.82 3.10
C THR A 91 5.03 -11.01 3.14
N ARG A 92 5.39 -10.40 4.28
CA ARG A 92 6.68 -9.72 4.47
C ARG A 92 7.88 -10.66 4.28
N ALA A 93 7.72 -11.94 4.67
CA ALA A 93 8.75 -12.97 4.50
C ALA A 93 9.00 -13.35 3.04
N THR A 94 8.17 -12.94 2.09
CA THR A 94 8.41 -13.14 0.65
C THR A 94 9.55 -12.27 0.11
N ILE A 95 9.91 -11.20 0.83
CA ILE A 95 11.03 -10.32 0.48
C ILE A 95 12.31 -10.89 1.09
N ASN A 96 13.29 -11.21 0.25
CA ASN A 96 14.62 -11.62 0.70
C ASN A 96 15.37 -10.45 1.34
N ASP A 97 16.30 -10.74 2.26
CA ASP A 97 16.92 -9.73 3.13
C ASP A 97 17.86 -8.75 2.41
N ASP A 98 18.31 -9.07 1.19
CA ASP A 98 19.39 -8.38 0.49
C ASP A 98 18.89 -7.28 -0.46
N ASP A 99 17.64 -6.85 -0.37
CA ASP A 99 17.04 -5.94 -1.33
C ASP A 99 17.04 -4.47 -0.87
N ASP A 100 17.95 -4.10 0.01
CA ASP A 100 18.10 -2.75 0.58
C ASP A 100 18.51 -1.69 -0.45
N ASP A 101 19.04 -2.07 -1.61
CA ASP A 101 19.34 -1.15 -2.68
C ASP A 101 18.11 -0.73 -3.50
N PHE A 102 16.98 -1.43 -3.35
CA PHE A 102 15.70 -1.03 -3.94
C PHE A 102 15.03 0.08 -3.14
N TRP A 103 14.55 1.08 -3.85
CA TRP A 103 13.70 2.15 -3.33
C TRP A 103 12.32 2.01 -3.91
N PHE A 104 11.31 2.18 -3.06
CA PHE A 104 9.92 2.11 -3.47
C PHE A 104 9.16 3.38 -3.09
N GLY A 105 8.32 3.86 -4.02
CA GLY A 105 7.31 4.87 -3.77
C GLY A 105 5.95 4.30 -4.17
N PHE A 106 5.04 4.20 -3.21
CA PHE A 106 3.68 3.74 -3.44
C PHE A 106 2.73 4.94 -3.49
N GLU A 107 1.93 5.05 -4.55
CA GLU A 107 0.87 6.03 -4.72
C GLU A 107 -0.45 5.31 -4.42
N GLN A 108 -0.92 5.41 -3.18
CA GLN A 108 -2.08 4.68 -2.69
C GLN A 108 -3.34 5.48 -2.88
N GLU A 109 -4.16 5.08 -3.84
CA GLU A 109 -5.53 5.55 -3.99
C GLU A 109 -6.49 4.77 -3.09
N TYR A 110 -7.57 5.42 -2.65
CA TYR A 110 -8.62 4.84 -1.83
C TYR A 110 -9.88 5.70 -1.86
N PHE A 111 -11.00 5.16 -1.40
CA PHE A 111 -12.22 5.93 -1.22
C PHE A 111 -12.56 6.05 0.27
N LEU A 112 -12.92 7.23 0.71
CA LEU A 112 -13.73 7.40 1.91
C LEU A 112 -15.13 6.87 1.60
N TRP A 113 -15.65 6.00 2.44
CA TRP A 113 -16.85 5.23 2.14
C TRP A 113 -17.91 5.39 3.23
N ASP A 114 -19.13 5.68 2.80
CA ASP A 114 -20.31 5.70 3.65
C ASP A 114 -20.96 4.31 3.61
N ASP A 115 -20.82 3.55 4.69
CA ASP A 115 -21.35 2.19 4.78
C ASP A 115 -22.87 2.11 4.92
N GLU A 116 -23.54 3.19 5.35
CA GLU A 116 -25.00 3.22 5.46
C GLU A 116 -25.65 3.38 4.07
N GLU A 117 -25.09 4.24 3.24
CA GLU A 117 -25.57 4.50 1.88
C GLU A 117 -24.89 3.58 0.83
N GLU A 118 -23.85 2.84 1.19
CA GLU A 118 -23.02 1.99 0.33
C GLU A 118 -22.43 2.73 -0.88
N VAL A 119 -21.94 3.95 -0.65
CA VAL A 119 -21.38 4.84 -1.69
C VAL A 119 -20.14 5.59 -1.18
N PRO A 120 -19.32 6.16 -2.09
CA PRO A 120 -18.27 7.10 -1.67
C PRO A 120 -18.82 8.29 -0.89
N PHE A 121 -18.07 8.73 0.10
CA PHE A 121 -18.45 9.90 0.90
C PHE A 121 -18.61 11.14 0.01
N GLY A 122 -19.79 11.76 0.08
CA GLY A 122 -20.17 12.90 -0.77
C GLY A 122 -20.70 12.51 -2.15
N PHE A 123 -21.04 11.25 -2.39
CA PHE A 123 -21.59 10.81 -3.69
C PHE A 123 -22.88 11.56 -4.02
N PRO A 124 -22.99 12.16 -5.21
CA PRO A 124 -24.15 12.96 -5.58
C PRO A 124 -25.38 12.07 -5.81
N ARG A 125 -26.56 12.54 -5.39
CA ARG A 125 -27.84 11.83 -5.63
C ARG A 125 -28.19 11.70 -7.11
N LEU A 126 -27.63 12.55 -7.97
CA LEU A 126 -27.73 12.46 -9.41
C LEU A 126 -26.33 12.19 -9.93
N ASP A 127 -26.18 11.16 -10.76
CA ASP A 127 -24.89 10.89 -11.41
C ASP A 127 -24.53 12.05 -12.33
N THR A 128 -23.53 12.83 -11.92
CA THR A 128 -22.99 13.99 -12.65
C THR A 128 -21.74 13.64 -13.43
N GLY A 129 -21.32 12.35 -13.38
CA GLY A 129 -20.03 11.92 -13.90
C GLY A 129 -18.85 12.42 -13.05
N GLN A 130 -17.65 12.19 -13.55
CA GLN A 130 -16.39 12.63 -12.92
C GLN A 130 -15.72 13.76 -13.70
N GLY A 131 -14.63 14.32 -13.13
CA GLY A 131 -13.80 15.33 -13.79
C GLY A 131 -13.65 16.63 -13.00
N GLN A 132 -14.58 16.93 -12.09
CA GLN A 132 -14.51 18.11 -11.22
C GLN A 132 -13.79 17.83 -9.88
N TYR A 133 -13.46 16.59 -9.55
CA TYR A 133 -12.98 16.19 -8.24
C TYR A 133 -11.44 16.18 -8.15
N TYR A 134 -10.74 15.93 -9.24
CA TYR A 134 -9.29 15.83 -9.25
C TYR A 134 -8.62 17.12 -8.76
N CYS A 135 -7.82 17.03 -7.71
CA CYS A 135 -7.15 18.14 -7.04
C CYS A 135 -8.10 19.31 -6.71
N SER A 136 -9.37 19.00 -6.45
CA SER A 136 -10.43 19.99 -6.32
C SER A 136 -10.33 20.83 -5.05
N VAL A 137 -11.00 21.97 -5.08
CA VAL A 137 -11.13 22.90 -3.96
C VAL A 137 -12.59 23.31 -3.82
N GLY A 138 -13.06 23.42 -2.58
CA GLY A 138 -14.40 23.90 -2.26
C GLY A 138 -15.37 22.79 -1.91
N ALA A 139 -16.33 23.11 -1.05
CA ALA A 139 -17.23 22.16 -0.39
C ALA A 139 -18.15 21.34 -1.33
N ASN A 140 -18.32 21.79 -2.57
CA ASN A 140 -19.16 21.07 -3.54
C ASN A 140 -18.40 19.97 -4.30
N ASN A 141 -17.07 19.97 -4.24
CA ASN A 141 -16.23 19.08 -5.04
C ASN A 141 -15.25 18.27 -4.19
N THR A 142 -14.97 18.71 -2.95
CA THR A 142 -13.98 18.05 -2.08
C THR A 142 -14.66 17.56 -0.83
N PHE A 143 -14.61 16.25 -0.60
CA PHE A 143 -15.26 15.59 0.52
C PHE A 143 -14.24 14.87 1.39
N GLY A 144 -14.31 15.06 2.72
CA GLY A 144 -13.43 14.41 3.69
C GLY A 144 -12.00 14.96 3.76
N ARG A 145 -11.77 16.21 3.33
CA ARG A 145 -10.43 16.82 3.38
C ARG A 145 -9.85 16.87 4.79
N ASP A 146 -10.64 17.20 5.77
CA ASP A 146 -10.27 17.22 7.19
C ASP A 146 -9.77 15.87 7.68
N ILE A 147 -10.46 14.78 7.31
CA ILE A 147 -10.07 13.41 7.61
C ILE A 147 -8.72 13.07 6.97
N VAL A 148 -8.53 13.45 5.71
CA VAL A 148 -7.30 13.15 4.95
C VAL A 148 -6.11 13.98 5.43
N GLU A 149 -6.32 15.24 5.78
CA GLU A 149 -5.27 16.10 6.34
C GLU A 149 -4.87 15.65 7.75
N GLU A 150 -5.83 15.21 8.59
CA GLU A 150 -5.53 14.60 9.87
C GLU A 150 -4.74 13.29 9.71
N HIS A 151 -5.10 12.43 8.75
CA HIS A 151 -4.32 11.23 8.43
C HIS A 151 -2.88 11.59 8.02
N LEU A 152 -2.69 12.62 7.19
CA LEU A 152 -1.36 13.11 6.82
C LEU A 152 -0.56 13.52 8.06
N ASP A 153 -1.14 14.33 8.93
CA ASP A 153 -0.49 14.81 10.16
C ASP A 153 -0.12 13.63 11.06
N GLN A 154 -1.01 12.68 11.25
CA GLN A 154 -0.75 11.45 12.00
C GLN A 154 0.40 10.63 11.41
N CYS A 155 0.46 10.47 10.09
CA CYS A 155 1.56 9.80 9.42
C CYS A 155 2.90 10.50 9.64
N LEU A 156 2.93 11.83 9.54
CA LEU A 156 4.14 12.63 9.78
C LEU A 156 4.59 12.53 11.24
N GLU A 157 3.69 12.61 12.21
CA GLU A 157 3.98 12.45 13.63
C GLU A 157 4.49 11.04 13.98
N ALA A 158 3.96 10.01 13.30
CA ALA A 158 4.46 8.64 13.41
C ALA A 158 5.83 8.45 12.73
N GLY A 159 6.33 9.43 11.98
CA GLY A 159 7.58 9.33 11.23
C GLY A 159 7.49 8.50 9.95
N ILE A 160 6.28 8.30 9.42
CA ILE A 160 6.06 7.73 8.09
C ILE A 160 6.49 8.76 7.03
N ASN A 161 7.25 8.33 6.06
CA ASN A 161 7.69 9.22 4.98
C ASN A 161 6.60 9.38 3.91
N VAL A 162 5.56 10.14 4.24
CA VAL A 162 4.52 10.55 3.29
C VAL A 162 5.05 11.71 2.46
N GLU A 163 4.95 11.59 1.14
CA GLU A 163 5.47 12.59 0.18
C GLU A 163 4.37 13.56 -0.29
N GLY A 164 3.09 13.15 -0.21
CA GLY A 164 1.99 13.99 -0.61
C GLY A 164 0.63 13.34 -0.46
N ILE A 165 -0.40 14.17 -0.61
CA ILE A 165 -1.81 13.79 -0.69
C ILE A 165 -2.49 14.59 -1.80
N ASN A 166 -3.50 14.03 -2.43
CA ASN A 166 -4.39 14.76 -3.35
C ASN A 166 -5.76 14.09 -3.43
N ALA A 167 -6.78 14.90 -3.74
CA ALA A 167 -8.07 14.39 -4.16
C ALA A 167 -7.95 13.80 -5.57
N GLU A 168 -8.56 12.62 -5.78
CA GLU A 168 -8.52 11.89 -7.02
C GLU A 168 -9.73 12.18 -7.92
N VAL A 169 -9.79 11.49 -9.07
CA VAL A 169 -10.71 11.78 -10.17
C VAL A 169 -12.17 11.50 -9.80
N ALA A 170 -12.41 10.48 -8.98
CA ALA A 170 -13.76 10.16 -8.53
C ALA A 170 -14.11 10.89 -7.22
N VAL A 171 -15.41 11.06 -6.98
CA VAL A 171 -15.90 11.66 -5.74
C VAL A 171 -15.50 10.82 -4.52
N GLY A 172 -15.06 11.47 -3.44
CA GLY A 172 -14.63 10.79 -2.22
C GLY A 172 -13.35 9.95 -2.38
N GLN A 173 -12.71 10.00 -3.55
CA GLN A 173 -11.45 9.33 -3.83
C GLN A 173 -10.27 10.24 -3.47
N TRP A 174 -9.29 9.65 -2.79
CA TRP A 174 -8.08 10.31 -2.36
C TRP A 174 -6.85 9.45 -2.64
N GLU A 175 -5.70 10.08 -2.67
CA GLU A 175 -4.40 9.43 -2.78
C GLU A 175 -3.47 9.96 -1.69
N PHE A 176 -2.66 9.07 -1.11
CA PHE A 176 -1.45 9.43 -0.37
C PHE A 176 -0.24 8.67 -0.92
N GLN A 177 0.93 9.25 -0.78
CA GLN A 177 2.17 8.71 -1.35
C GLN A 177 3.17 8.43 -0.24
N VAL A 178 3.68 7.19 -0.19
CA VAL A 178 4.71 6.76 0.78
C VAL A 178 5.96 6.36 0.04
N PHE A 179 7.10 6.92 0.43
CA PHE A 179 8.40 6.56 -0.11
C PHE A 179 9.30 5.97 0.97
N ALA A 180 10.00 4.87 0.65
CA ALA A 180 11.04 4.36 1.52
C ALA A 180 12.18 3.67 0.77
N LYS A 181 13.35 3.64 1.40
CA LYS A 181 14.50 2.84 1.00
C LYS A 181 14.42 1.48 1.65
N GLY A 182 14.56 0.41 0.85
CA GLY A 182 14.34 -0.97 1.29
C GLY A 182 12.88 -1.41 1.14
N ALA A 183 12.68 -2.58 0.56
CA ALA A 183 11.35 -3.09 0.24
C ALA A 183 10.51 -3.42 1.49
N LYS A 184 11.13 -4.03 2.51
CA LYS A 184 10.45 -4.31 3.78
C LYS A 184 10.04 -3.04 4.49
N ASN A 185 10.94 -2.04 4.56
CA ASN A 185 10.64 -0.75 5.17
C ASN A 185 9.50 -0.01 4.44
N ALA A 186 9.48 -0.06 3.10
CA ALA A 186 8.40 0.54 2.31
C ALA A 186 7.05 -0.13 2.58
N GLY A 187 7.02 -1.46 2.65
CA GLY A 187 5.83 -2.22 3.00
C GLY A 187 5.35 -1.97 4.44
N ASP A 188 6.30 -1.93 5.41
CA ASP A 188 6.00 -1.62 6.80
C ASP A 188 5.33 -0.25 6.94
N GLN A 189 5.92 0.79 6.33
CA GLN A 189 5.35 2.14 6.37
C GLN A 189 4.00 2.23 5.66
N MET A 190 3.83 1.56 4.53
CA MET A 190 2.55 1.54 3.81
C MET A 190 1.44 0.89 4.65
N TRP A 191 1.71 -0.24 5.30
CA TRP A 191 0.72 -0.88 6.16
C TRP A 191 0.38 -0.06 7.41
N ILE A 192 1.35 0.63 7.99
CA ILE A 192 1.06 1.56 9.11
C ILE A 192 0.28 2.79 8.63
N ALA A 193 0.58 3.34 7.46
CA ALA A 193 -0.22 4.42 6.88
C ALA A 193 -1.67 3.97 6.60
N ARG A 194 -1.88 2.76 6.07
CA ARG A 194 -3.22 2.18 5.93
C ARG A 194 -3.93 2.01 7.28
N TYR A 195 -3.22 1.52 8.29
CA TYR A 195 -3.77 1.39 9.64
C TYR A 195 -4.25 2.73 10.20
N LEU A 196 -3.44 3.79 10.06
CA LEU A 196 -3.81 5.13 10.50
C LEU A 196 -5.01 5.68 9.71
N ALA A 197 -5.08 5.44 8.39
CA ALA A 197 -6.23 5.83 7.58
C ALA A 197 -7.52 5.17 8.05
N GLU A 198 -7.50 3.85 8.28
CA GLU A 198 -8.66 3.09 8.81
C GLU A 198 -9.09 3.61 10.19
N ARG A 199 -8.11 3.82 11.09
CA ARG A 199 -8.37 4.31 12.45
C ARG A 199 -8.90 5.74 12.46
N ASN A 200 -8.49 6.55 11.51
CA ASN A 200 -8.96 7.92 11.39
C ASN A 200 -10.39 7.97 10.85
N ALA A 201 -10.68 7.26 9.76
CA ALA A 201 -12.02 7.18 9.18
C ALA A 201 -13.06 6.62 10.18
N GLU A 202 -12.68 5.64 11.01
CA GLU A 202 -13.47 5.06 12.09
C GLU A 202 -14.05 6.11 13.07
N GLN A 203 -13.31 7.20 13.32
CA GLN A 203 -13.73 8.26 14.24
C GLN A 203 -14.90 9.08 13.69
N ASP A 204 -14.97 9.17 12.37
CA ASP A 204 -16.02 9.90 11.65
C ASP A 204 -17.17 9.00 11.19
N GLY A 205 -17.13 7.71 11.56
CA GLY A 205 -18.14 6.73 11.18
C GLY A 205 -18.09 6.35 9.70
N LEU A 206 -16.93 6.52 9.07
CA LEU A 206 -16.65 6.13 7.70
C LEU A 206 -15.72 4.91 7.67
N SER A 207 -15.68 4.23 6.54
CA SER A 207 -14.67 3.22 6.25
C SER A 207 -13.76 3.64 5.09
N ILE A 208 -12.64 2.92 4.94
CA ILE A 208 -11.77 3.03 3.77
C ILE A 208 -12.08 1.90 2.82
N ASN A 209 -12.48 2.24 1.60
CA ASN A 209 -12.72 1.24 0.57
C ASN A 209 -11.47 1.10 -0.33
N TRP A 210 -10.79 -0.03 -0.20
CA TRP A 210 -9.60 -0.39 -0.98
C TRP A 210 -9.92 -1.17 -2.26
N HIS A 211 -11.20 -1.36 -2.61
CA HIS A 211 -11.56 -2.11 -3.80
C HIS A 211 -11.09 -1.40 -5.08
N PRO A 212 -10.52 -2.10 -6.08
CA PRO A 212 -10.00 -1.47 -7.30
C PRO A 212 -11.08 -0.80 -8.16
N LYS A 213 -12.34 -1.17 -8.00
CA LYS A 213 -13.48 -0.58 -8.73
C LYS A 213 -14.74 -0.53 -7.86
N PRO A 214 -14.81 0.32 -6.84
CA PRO A 214 -15.97 0.37 -5.95
C PRO A 214 -17.21 0.95 -6.64
N ILE A 215 -17.05 1.94 -7.52
CA ILE A 215 -18.13 2.53 -8.30
C ILE A 215 -18.16 1.90 -9.68
N LYS A 216 -19.28 1.30 -10.05
CA LYS A 216 -19.47 0.70 -11.38
C LYS A 216 -19.74 1.76 -12.45
N GLY A 217 -19.55 1.40 -13.71
CA GLY A 217 -19.80 2.29 -14.85
C GLY A 217 -18.60 3.18 -15.20
N ASP A 218 -18.87 4.39 -15.68
CA ASP A 218 -17.89 5.32 -16.23
C ASP A 218 -17.21 6.18 -15.15
N TRP A 219 -16.66 5.50 -14.14
CA TRP A 219 -15.90 6.09 -13.04
C TRP A 219 -14.48 5.53 -13.00
N ASN A 220 -13.52 6.31 -12.50
CA ASN A 220 -12.17 5.80 -12.28
C ASN A 220 -12.16 4.65 -11.29
N GLY A 221 -11.22 3.74 -11.49
CA GLY A 221 -10.84 2.75 -10.50
C GLY A 221 -9.87 3.31 -9.46
N SER A 222 -9.39 2.45 -8.59
CA SER A 222 -8.46 2.78 -7.52
C SER A 222 -7.24 1.86 -7.59
N GLY A 223 -6.06 2.44 -7.68
CA GLY A 223 -4.78 1.75 -7.82
C GLY A 223 -3.82 2.00 -6.66
N MET A 224 -2.74 1.27 -6.68
CA MET A 224 -1.55 1.59 -5.90
C MET A 224 -0.35 1.55 -6.86
N HIS A 225 -0.10 2.65 -7.56
CA HIS A 225 1.03 2.75 -8.47
C HIS A 225 2.35 2.57 -7.72
N VAL A 226 3.27 1.87 -8.35
CA VAL A 226 4.54 1.52 -7.71
C VAL A 226 5.71 2.13 -8.46
N ASN A 227 6.29 3.16 -7.88
CA ASN A 227 7.55 3.72 -8.30
C ASN A 227 8.69 2.88 -7.71
N PHE A 228 9.63 2.45 -8.53
CA PHE A 228 10.75 1.65 -8.05
C PHE A 228 12.05 1.96 -8.78
N SER A 229 13.15 1.76 -8.09
CA SER A 229 14.49 1.82 -8.66
C SER A 229 15.46 1.01 -7.80
N ASN A 230 16.50 0.49 -8.43
CA ASN A 230 17.67 -0.02 -7.73
C ASN A 230 18.89 0.89 -7.97
N GLU A 231 20.02 0.59 -7.35
CA GLU A 231 21.22 1.39 -7.49
C GLU A 231 21.68 1.53 -8.96
N LYS A 232 21.62 0.46 -9.73
CA LYS A 232 22.01 0.48 -11.15
C LYS A 232 21.13 1.43 -11.96
N MET A 233 19.81 1.41 -11.74
CA MET A 233 18.87 2.34 -12.40
C MET A 233 19.18 3.80 -12.05
N ARG A 234 19.57 4.09 -10.80
CA ARG A 234 19.82 5.45 -10.33
C ARG A 234 21.19 6.01 -10.72
N THR A 235 22.21 5.16 -10.83
CA THR A 235 23.61 5.61 -10.96
C THR A 235 24.19 5.40 -12.35
N SER A 236 23.93 4.23 -12.95
CA SER A 236 24.54 3.80 -14.23
C SER A 236 23.51 3.36 -15.27
N GLY A 237 22.23 3.71 -15.07
CA GLY A 237 21.16 3.43 -16.01
C GLY A 237 21.41 4.03 -17.39
N ASN A 238 20.82 3.41 -18.39
CA ASN A 238 20.73 3.90 -19.76
C ASN A 238 19.46 3.34 -20.40
N LYS A 239 19.07 3.85 -21.58
CA LYS A 239 17.82 3.44 -22.24
C LYS A 239 17.69 1.91 -22.36
N ALA A 240 18.76 1.22 -22.74
CA ALA A 240 18.72 -0.24 -22.91
C ALA A 240 18.47 -1.00 -21.60
N VAL A 241 18.90 -0.49 -20.45
CA VAL A 241 18.59 -1.06 -19.12
C VAL A 241 17.10 -0.92 -18.84
N PHE A 242 16.53 0.25 -19.04
CA PHE A 242 15.09 0.50 -18.81
C PHE A 242 14.22 -0.31 -19.78
N ASP A 243 14.57 -0.36 -21.07
CA ASP A 243 13.87 -1.19 -22.07
C ASP A 243 13.88 -2.68 -21.66
N LYS A 244 15.02 -3.22 -21.19
CA LYS A 244 15.09 -4.62 -20.72
C LYS A 244 14.18 -4.90 -19.55
N ILE A 245 14.13 -4.00 -18.58
CA ILE A 245 13.21 -4.14 -17.42
C ILE A 245 11.77 -4.13 -17.91
N CYS A 246 11.39 -3.14 -18.73
CA CYS A 246 10.02 -3.04 -19.23
C CYS A 246 9.61 -4.29 -20.05
N ILE A 247 10.49 -4.80 -20.91
CA ILE A 247 10.25 -6.03 -21.67
C ILE A 247 10.04 -7.21 -20.72
N ALA A 248 10.90 -7.38 -19.70
CA ALA A 248 10.76 -8.46 -18.73
C ALA A 248 9.45 -8.38 -17.94
N PHE A 249 8.97 -7.17 -17.61
CA PHE A 249 7.66 -6.98 -16.98
C PHE A 249 6.50 -7.41 -17.89
N GLY A 250 6.61 -7.19 -19.20
CA GLY A 250 5.68 -7.68 -20.20
C GLY A 250 5.71 -9.20 -20.35
N GLU A 251 6.89 -9.82 -20.35
CA GLU A 251 7.04 -11.27 -20.44
C GLU A 251 6.60 -12.01 -19.18
N ASN A 252 6.45 -11.32 -18.04
CA ASN A 252 6.05 -11.88 -16.75
C ASN A 252 4.70 -11.33 -16.26
N ILE A 253 3.76 -11.01 -17.15
CA ILE A 253 2.44 -10.47 -16.78
C ILE A 253 1.77 -11.33 -15.71
N ASP A 254 1.67 -12.64 -15.90
CA ASP A 254 1.00 -13.56 -14.98
C ASP A 254 1.60 -13.53 -13.57
N ARG A 255 2.94 -13.44 -13.46
CA ARG A 255 3.62 -13.28 -12.16
C ARG A 255 3.16 -12.04 -11.44
N HIS A 256 3.08 -10.93 -12.15
CA HIS A 256 2.68 -9.64 -11.58
C HIS A 256 1.18 -9.63 -11.25
N MET A 257 0.32 -10.01 -12.20
CA MET A 257 -1.12 -10.01 -11.99
C MET A 257 -1.55 -10.90 -10.82
N SER A 258 -0.87 -12.02 -10.58
CA SER A 258 -1.17 -12.93 -9.47
C SER A 258 -1.02 -12.30 -8.07
N VAL A 259 -0.30 -11.16 -7.95
CA VAL A 259 -0.03 -10.47 -6.68
C VAL A 259 -0.45 -8.99 -6.67
N TYR A 260 -0.95 -8.47 -7.79
CA TYR A 260 -1.31 -7.05 -7.93
C TYR A 260 -2.70 -6.71 -7.42
N GLY A 261 -3.32 -7.59 -6.68
CA GLY A 261 -4.63 -7.42 -6.03
C GLY A 261 -5.76 -8.11 -6.79
N PRO A 262 -6.74 -8.65 -6.05
CA PRO A 262 -7.94 -9.25 -6.65
C PRO A 262 -8.83 -8.20 -7.30
N ASP A 263 -9.71 -8.65 -8.19
CA ASP A 263 -10.69 -7.82 -8.93
C ASP A 263 -10.08 -6.70 -9.78
N ASN A 264 -8.79 -6.78 -10.09
CA ASN A 264 -8.06 -5.76 -10.82
C ASN A 264 -8.44 -5.69 -12.31
N ASP A 265 -9.05 -6.74 -12.85
CA ASP A 265 -9.68 -6.79 -14.16
C ASP A 265 -10.82 -5.76 -14.29
N GLN A 266 -11.51 -5.44 -13.20
CA GLN A 266 -12.55 -4.42 -13.17
C GLN A 266 -11.99 -2.99 -13.31
N ARG A 267 -10.71 -2.78 -12.97
CA ARG A 267 -9.99 -1.49 -13.09
C ARG A 267 -9.18 -1.40 -14.39
N LEU A 268 -8.41 -2.44 -14.73
CA LEU A 268 -7.53 -2.47 -15.90
C LEU A 268 -8.32 -2.80 -17.17
N THR A 269 -9.00 -1.82 -17.72
CA THR A 269 -9.95 -1.99 -18.83
C THR A 269 -9.51 -1.36 -20.15
N GLY A 270 -8.35 -0.71 -20.19
CA GLY A 270 -7.92 0.12 -21.32
C GLY A 270 -8.61 1.49 -21.39
N LYS A 271 -9.36 1.86 -20.33
CA LYS A 271 -10.00 3.17 -20.15
C LYS A 271 -9.53 3.79 -18.84
N HIS A 272 -9.89 5.07 -18.60
CA HIS A 272 -9.58 5.77 -17.36
C HIS A 272 -8.09 5.71 -16.99
N GLU A 273 -7.23 6.04 -17.97
CA GLU A 273 -5.77 6.07 -17.80
C GLU A 273 -5.16 4.72 -17.37
N THR A 274 -5.76 3.60 -17.77
CA THR A 274 -5.22 2.25 -17.57
C THR A 274 -5.02 1.52 -18.88
N GLN A 275 -4.02 0.64 -18.95
CA GLN A 275 -3.95 -0.40 -19.97
C GLN A 275 -4.93 -1.53 -19.63
N SER A 276 -5.39 -2.27 -20.65
CA SER A 276 -6.15 -3.50 -20.43
C SER A 276 -5.32 -4.55 -19.67
N ILE A 277 -5.98 -5.34 -18.82
CA ILE A 277 -5.28 -6.38 -18.04
C ILE A 277 -4.63 -7.44 -18.93
N ASP A 278 -5.18 -7.69 -20.12
CA ASP A 278 -4.70 -8.68 -21.08
C ASP A 278 -3.57 -8.13 -21.98
N GLU A 279 -3.24 -6.84 -21.87
CA GLU A 279 -2.27 -6.18 -22.72
C GLU A 279 -1.14 -5.55 -21.88
N PHE A 280 0.03 -5.43 -22.49
CA PHE A 280 1.15 -4.76 -21.88
C PHE A 280 1.73 -3.71 -22.80
N SER A 281 1.98 -2.53 -22.23
CA SER A 281 2.69 -1.44 -22.92
C SER A 281 3.58 -0.67 -21.94
N TYR A 282 4.55 0.04 -22.47
CA TYR A 282 5.34 1.00 -21.71
C TYR A 282 5.69 2.22 -22.57
N GLY A 283 5.82 3.36 -21.93
CA GLY A 283 6.12 4.59 -22.65
C GLY A 283 6.61 5.73 -21.76
N VAL A 284 7.30 6.69 -22.38
CA VAL A 284 7.76 7.91 -21.70
C VAL A 284 6.56 8.84 -21.50
N SER A 285 6.32 9.23 -20.24
CA SER A 285 5.20 10.10 -19.83
C SER A 285 3.79 9.58 -20.22
N ASP A 286 3.69 8.28 -20.55
CA ASP A 286 2.45 7.66 -20.98
C ASP A 286 1.65 7.15 -19.77
N ARG A 287 0.56 7.84 -19.42
CA ARG A 287 -0.34 7.48 -18.32
C ARG A 287 -1.30 6.34 -18.66
N GLY A 288 -1.48 6.03 -19.95
CA GLY A 288 -2.28 4.89 -20.41
C GLY A 288 -1.48 3.58 -20.49
N ALA A 289 -0.17 3.61 -20.28
CA ALA A 289 0.67 2.43 -20.34
C ALA A 289 0.68 1.62 -19.03
N SER A 290 1.03 0.34 -19.12
CA SER A 290 1.27 -0.53 -17.95
C SER A 290 2.45 -0.03 -17.11
N ILE A 291 3.56 0.32 -17.80
CA ILE A 291 4.74 0.92 -17.17
C ILE A 291 4.97 2.32 -17.76
N ARG A 292 4.97 3.30 -16.90
CA ARG A 292 5.34 4.67 -17.27
C ARG A 292 6.82 4.91 -16.95
N ILE A 293 7.54 5.48 -17.93
CA ILE A 293 8.90 5.99 -17.73
C ILE A 293 8.75 7.48 -17.42
N PRO A 294 9.04 7.95 -16.20
CA PRO A 294 8.94 9.37 -15.87
C PRO A 294 9.88 10.22 -16.74
N ILE A 295 9.41 11.40 -17.16
CA ILE A 295 10.22 12.30 -17.98
C ILE A 295 11.55 12.67 -17.30
N GLY A 296 11.55 12.85 -15.98
CA GLY A 296 12.77 13.13 -15.23
C GLY A 296 13.83 12.01 -15.30
N THR A 297 13.41 10.75 -15.46
CA THR A 297 14.34 9.64 -15.72
C THR A 297 15.05 9.82 -17.07
N VAL A 298 14.32 10.21 -18.11
CA VAL A 298 14.87 10.44 -19.46
C VAL A 298 15.77 11.67 -19.47
N GLU A 299 15.32 12.78 -18.93
CA GLU A 299 16.07 14.06 -18.86
C GLU A 299 17.33 13.94 -18.02
N ASN A 300 17.34 13.07 -17.02
CA ASN A 300 18.52 12.75 -16.21
C ASN A 300 19.43 11.69 -16.89
N GLY A 301 19.37 11.57 -18.22
CA GLY A 301 20.20 10.65 -18.97
C GLY A 301 19.88 9.17 -18.75
N TRP A 302 18.62 8.84 -18.58
CA TRP A 302 18.11 7.49 -18.28
C TRP A 302 18.63 6.97 -16.93
N LYS A 303 18.59 7.82 -15.92
CA LYS A 303 18.89 7.51 -14.53
C LYS A 303 17.71 7.92 -13.65
N GLY A 304 17.14 6.96 -12.93
CA GLY A 304 15.96 7.27 -12.10
C GLY A 304 15.13 6.02 -11.82
N ARG A 305 13.81 6.16 -11.95
CA ARG A 305 12.83 5.15 -11.60
C ARG A 305 11.92 4.78 -12.77
N LEU A 306 11.19 3.69 -12.59
CA LEU A 306 10.01 3.31 -13.35
C LEU A 306 8.77 3.41 -12.44
N GLU A 307 7.60 3.56 -13.04
CA GLU A 307 6.31 3.52 -12.38
C GLU A 307 5.48 2.38 -12.99
N ASP A 308 5.22 1.33 -12.20
CA ASP A 308 4.24 0.30 -12.57
C ASP A 308 2.84 0.76 -12.13
N ARG A 309 1.97 0.97 -13.10
CA ARG A 309 0.62 1.51 -12.90
C ARG A 309 -0.45 0.43 -12.74
N ARG A 310 -0.05 -0.84 -12.83
CA ARG A 310 -0.96 -1.98 -12.82
C ARG A 310 -1.48 -2.40 -11.44
N PRO A 311 -0.76 -2.28 -10.32
CA PRO A 311 -1.25 -2.76 -9.04
C PRO A 311 -2.53 -2.06 -8.60
N ALA A 312 -3.48 -2.86 -8.05
CA ALA A 312 -4.73 -2.37 -7.48
C ALA A 312 -4.52 -1.79 -6.08
N SER A 313 -5.43 -0.93 -5.64
CA SER A 313 -5.40 -0.31 -4.30
C SER A 313 -5.42 -1.31 -3.16
N ASN A 314 -6.09 -2.48 -3.32
CA ASN A 314 -6.10 -3.57 -2.35
C ASN A 314 -4.88 -4.50 -2.44
N GLY A 315 -3.91 -4.21 -3.30
CA GLY A 315 -2.69 -5.00 -3.42
C GLY A 315 -1.84 -4.97 -2.15
N ASP A 316 -1.13 -6.07 -1.89
CA ASP A 316 -0.20 -6.17 -0.77
C ASP A 316 1.17 -5.61 -1.17
N PRO A 317 1.66 -4.53 -0.53
CA PRO A 317 2.91 -3.89 -0.87
C PRO A 317 4.12 -4.81 -0.76
N TYR A 318 4.13 -5.79 0.15
CA TYR A 318 5.22 -6.76 0.26
C TYR A 318 5.27 -7.69 -0.94
N LYS A 319 4.14 -8.28 -1.34
CA LYS A 319 4.05 -9.19 -2.49
C LYS A 319 4.39 -8.45 -3.79
N ILE A 320 3.89 -7.23 -3.93
CA ILE A 320 4.16 -6.38 -5.09
C ILE A 320 5.65 -6.07 -5.19
N ALA A 321 6.26 -5.61 -4.09
CA ALA A 321 7.70 -5.32 -4.06
C ALA A 321 8.54 -6.56 -4.38
N ALA A 322 8.21 -7.72 -3.81
CA ALA A 322 8.91 -8.98 -4.09
C ALA A 322 8.86 -9.37 -5.58
N ALA A 323 7.70 -9.22 -6.24
CA ALA A 323 7.54 -9.50 -7.67
C ALA A 323 8.34 -8.52 -8.53
N VAL A 324 8.31 -7.22 -8.20
CA VAL A 324 9.08 -6.17 -8.88
C VAL A 324 10.57 -6.42 -8.77
N ILE A 325 11.08 -6.71 -7.58
CA ILE A 325 12.51 -7.02 -7.34
C ILE A 325 12.91 -8.25 -8.14
N LYS A 326 12.14 -9.32 -8.06
CA LYS A 326 12.46 -10.56 -8.76
C LYS A 326 12.59 -10.35 -10.25
N THR A 327 11.61 -9.72 -10.89
CA THR A 327 11.62 -9.48 -12.34
C THR A 327 12.77 -8.55 -12.74
N THR A 328 13.03 -7.51 -11.95
CA THR A 328 14.13 -6.57 -12.22
C THR A 328 15.49 -7.26 -12.14
N LYS A 329 15.75 -8.05 -11.08
CA LYS A 329 17.03 -8.77 -10.87
C LYS A 329 17.30 -9.85 -11.93
N GLU A 330 16.28 -10.41 -12.55
CA GLU A 330 16.46 -11.42 -13.62
C GLU A 330 17.11 -10.84 -14.90
N VAL A 331 17.11 -9.51 -15.07
CA VAL A 331 17.54 -8.87 -16.31
C VAL A 331 18.67 -7.82 -16.17
N ILE A 332 18.95 -7.38 -14.94
CA ILE A 332 20.01 -6.37 -14.69
C ILE A 332 20.91 -6.68 -13.49
#